data_d4b671b7834e8666eb441e297d1efaa5
#
_entry.id   d4b671b7834e8666eb441e297d1efaa5
#
_cell.length_a   1.000
_cell.length_b   1.000
_cell.length_c   1.000
_cell.angle_alpha   90.00
_cell.angle_beta   90.00
_cell.angle_gamma   90.00
#
_symmetry.space_group_name_H-M   'P 1'
#
loop_
_entity.id
_entity.type
_entity.pdbx_description
1 polymer ?
#
loop_
_entity_poly.entity_id
_entity_poly.type
_entity_poly.pdbx_seq_one_letter_code
_entity_poly.pdbx_strand_id
1 'polypeptide(L)'
;MPGWDSYRAVYGAEVRAAAREFLDHGWPVVEKSADTLMLITGSALDVLEVPAAIGRGICAQLRAADIVVPVAATPTGSWWYPVTPGSALPAGLREAEDVVLHAGDAIAAPPSQVPDGWVHWRVPPAACDFGVAAADLIFSAAATAVALRVDDDGHPGAQRPAGVVAVGMRS
;
A
#
# COMPACT_ATOMS: atom_id res chain seq x y z
N MET A 1 -25.91 19.99 -27.39
CA MET A 1 -24.70 19.28 -27.01
C MET A 1 -24.55 19.37 -25.51
N PRO A 2 -24.80 18.31 -24.73
CA PRO A 2 -24.40 18.31 -23.33
C PRO A 2 -22.88 18.22 -23.33
N GLY A 3 -22.26 19.29 -22.88
CA GLY A 3 -20.85 19.50 -23.05
C GLY A 3 -20.01 18.61 -22.16
N TRP A 4 -18.76 18.49 -22.50
CA TRP A 4 -17.63 17.95 -21.74
C TRP A 4 -17.58 18.42 -20.28
N ASP A 5 -18.25 19.53 -19.94
CA ASP A 5 -18.37 20.06 -18.58
C ASP A 5 -19.20 19.16 -17.65
N SER A 6 -20.17 18.42 -18.18
CA SER A 6 -20.93 17.44 -17.37
C SER A 6 -20.07 16.26 -16.95
N TYR A 7 -19.14 15.84 -17.81
CA TYR A 7 -18.19 14.75 -17.49
C TYR A 7 -17.19 15.20 -16.42
N ARG A 8 -16.67 16.41 -16.52
CA ARG A 8 -15.80 17.00 -15.51
C ARG A 8 -16.49 17.21 -14.17
N ALA A 9 -17.77 17.57 -14.18
CA ALA A 9 -18.53 17.76 -12.94
C ALA A 9 -18.78 16.43 -12.21
N VAL A 10 -18.98 15.33 -12.92
CA VAL A 10 -19.12 13.99 -12.35
C VAL A 10 -17.78 13.50 -11.82
N TYR A 11 -16.70 13.67 -12.58
CA TYR A 11 -15.34 13.28 -12.19
C TYR A 11 -14.85 14.04 -10.95
N GLY A 12 -15.03 15.36 -10.90
CA GLY A 12 -14.70 16.15 -9.72
C GLY A 12 -15.59 15.86 -8.52
N ALA A 13 -16.76 15.23 -8.68
CA ALA A 13 -17.66 14.88 -7.59
C ALA A 13 -17.10 13.77 -6.68
N GLU A 14 -16.42 12.77 -7.24
CA GLU A 14 -15.82 11.69 -6.44
C GLU A 14 -14.65 12.19 -5.59
N VAL A 15 -13.78 13.00 -6.17
CA VAL A 15 -12.66 13.61 -5.43
C VAL A 15 -13.17 14.53 -4.32
N ARG A 16 -14.18 15.36 -4.60
CA ARG A 16 -14.80 16.23 -3.58
C ARG A 16 -15.50 15.45 -2.47
N ALA A 17 -16.20 14.37 -2.81
CA ALA A 17 -16.85 13.52 -1.83
C ALA A 17 -15.82 12.84 -0.92
N ALA A 18 -14.75 12.30 -1.50
CA ALA A 18 -13.65 11.71 -0.76
C ALA A 18 -12.94 12.76 0.13
N ALA A 19 -12.70 13.97 -0.39
CA ALA A 19 -12.09 15.05 0.39
C ALA A 19 -12.91 15.40 1.63
N ARG A 20 -14.24 15.51 1.50
CA ARG A 20 -15.12 15.78 2.64
C ARG A 20 -15.05 14.63 3.67
N GLU A 21 -15.16 13.40 3.19
CA GLU A 21 -15.11 12.22 4.05
C GLU A 21 -13.81 12.15 4.85
N PHE A 22 -12.65 12.39 4.22
CA PHE A 22 -11.37 12.42 4.91
C PHE A 22 -11.28 13.55 5.93
N LEU A 23 -11.70 14.77 5.55
CA LEU A 23 -11.67 15.91 6.45
C LEU A 23 -12.62 15.75 7.63
N ASP A 24 -13.80 15.18 7.43
CA ASP A 24 -14.78 14.90 8.48
C ASP A 24 -14.22 13.91 9.53
N HIS A 25 -13.29 13.04 9.13
CA HIS A 25 -12.60 12.11 10.01
C HIS A 25 -11.20 12.58 10.46
N GLY A 26 -10.85 13.83 10.20
CA GLY A 26 -9.59 14.43 10.64
C GLY A 26 -8.36 14.03 9.81
N TRP A 27 -8.53 13.46 8.64
CA TRP A 27 -7.44 13.18 7.71
C TRP A 27 -7.21 14.40 6.81
N PRO A 28 -6.04 15.05 6.91
CA PRO A 28 -5.79 16.27 6.17
C PRO A 28 -5.54 15.98 4.69
N VAL A 29 -6.40 16.51 3.85
CA VAL A 29 -6.33 16.35 2.39
C VAL A 29 -6.48 17.69 1.69
N VAL A 30 -5.95 17.79 0.48
CA VAL A 30 -6.06 18.95 -0.42
C VAL A 30 -6.43 18.45 -1.81
N GLU A 31 -7.46 19.05 -2.40
CA GLU A 31 -7.79 18.83 -3.80
C GLU A 31 -6.74 19.55 -4.67
N LYS A 32 -5.89 18.80 -5.34
CA LYS A 32 -4.89 19.34 -6.26
C LYS A 32 -5.48 19.69 -7.62
N SER A 33 -6.45 18.89 -8.06
CA SER A 33 -7.18 19.04 -9.31
C SER A 33 -8.53 18.34 -9.21
N ALA A 34 -9.31 18.36 -10.28
CA ALA A 34 -10.60 17.67 -10.33
C ALA A 34 -10.50 16.13 -10.19
N ASP A 35 -9.33 15.56 -10.46
CA ASP A 35 -9.06 14.13 -10.48
C ASP A 35 -7.98 13.69 -9.48
N THR A 36 -7.42 14.61 -8.70
CA THR A 36 -6.31 14.33 -7.80
C THR A 36 -6.53 14.91 -6.41
N LEU A 37 -6.56 14.04 -5.43
CA LEU A 37 -6.62 14.35 -4.00
C LEU A 37 -5.28 14.01 -3.36
N MET A 38 -4.69 14.96 -2.64
CA MET A 38 -3.43 14.78 -1.93
C MET A 38 -3.69 14.62 -0.44
N LEU A 39 -3.20 13.54 0.15
CA LEU A 39 -3.16 13.32 1.59
C LEU A 39 -1.89 13.97 2.15
N ILE A 40 -2.05 14.79 3.17
CA ILE A 40 -0.94 15.48 3.84
C ILE A 40 -0.51 14.66 5.04
N THR A 41 0.75 14.25 5.05
CA THR A 41 1.32 13.42 6.13
C THR A 41 2.09 14.27 7.15
N GLY A 42 2.38 13.71 8.31
CA GLY A 42 3.22 14.33 9.35
C GLY A 42 2.48 14.94 10.53
N SER A 43 1.14 15.07 10.47
CA SER A 43 0.37 15.63 11.59
C SER A 43 -0.66 14.66 12.17
N ALA A 44 -1.68 14.30 11.42
CA ALA A 44 -2.72 13.35 11.85
C ALA A 44 -2.32 11.89 11.61
N LEU A 45 -1.54 11.66 10.56
CA LEU A 45 -1.03 10.35 10.19
C LEU A 45 0.26 10.48 9.37
N ASP A 46 1.02 9.41 9.35
CA ASP A 46 2.08 9.14 8.37
C ASP A 46 1.64 7.99 7.47
N VAL A 47 2.37 7.74 6.41
CA VAL A 47 2.08 6.62 5.50
C VAL A 47 3.35 5.83 5.22
N LEU A 48 3.30 4.53 5.48
CA LEU A 48 4.32 3.59 5.03
C LEU A 48 3.96 3.10 3.63
N GLU A 49 4.80 3.39 2.65
CA GLU A 49 4.71 2.86 1.30
C GLU A 49 5.73 1.73 1.10
N VAL A 50 5.26 0.62 0.56
CA VAL A 50 6.06 -0.59 0.36
C VAL A 50 5.74 -1.22 -0.99
N PRO A 51 6.66 -1.98 -1.60
CA PRO A 51 6.33 -2.83 -2.75
C PRO A 51 5.15 -3.76 -2.45
N ALA A 52 4.31 -4.05 -3.44
CA ALA A 52 3.12 -4.88 -3.27
C ALA A 52 3.42 -6.27 -2.66
N ALA A 53 4.60 -6.83 -2.92
CA ALA A 53 5.01 -8.12 -2.34
C ALA A 53 5.18 -8.04 -0.82
N ILE A 54 5.79 -6.96 -0.32
CA ILE A 54 5.90 -6.68 1.13
C ILE A 54 4.51 -6.35 1.68
N GLY A 55 3.72 -5.55 0.96
CA GLY A 55 2.35 -5.21 1.34
C GLY A 55 1.47 -6.45 1.55
N ARG A 56 1.55 -7.45 0.68
CA ARG A 56 0.86 -8.73 0.85
C ARG A 56 1.30 -9.46 2.11
N GLY A 57 2.59 -9.44 2.42
CA GLY A 57 3.13 -10.04 3.64
C GLY A 57 2.62 -9.37 4.91
N ILE A 58 2.54 -8.03 4.91
CA ILE A 58 1.93 -7.27 6.01
C ILE A 58 0.46 -7.67 6.17
N CYS A 59 -0.32 -7.65 5.09
CA CYS A 59 -1.73 -8.06 5.12
C CYS A 59 -1.93 -9.48 5.65
N ALA A 60 -1.08 -10.43 5.29
CA ALA A 60 -1.17 -11.81 5.76
C ALA A 60 -0.98 -11.90 7.28
N GLN A 61 -0.02 -11.16 7.84
CA GLN A 61 0.23 -11.12 9.27
C GLN A 61 -0.91 -10.45 10.04
N LEU A 62 -1.40 -9.31 9.54
CA LEU A 62 -2.53 -8.61 10.17
C LEU A 62 -3.80 -9.46 10.16
N ARG A 63 -4.07 -10.17 9.06
CA ARG A 63 -5.19 -11.10 8.96
C ARG A 63 -5.07 -12.26 9.95
N ALA A 64 -3.88 -12.82 10.12
CA ALA A 64 -3.63 -13.88 11.11
C ALA A 64 -3.85 -13.39 12.55
N ALA A 65 -3.69 -12.09 12.80
CA ALA A 65 -3.97 -11.44 14.08
C ALA A 65 -5.39 -10.87 14.20
N ASP A 66 -6.24 -11.07 13.19
CA ASP A 66 -7.60 -10.52 13.11
C ASP A 66 -7.65 -8.97 13.20
N ILE A 67 -6.65 -8.34 12.58
CA ILE A 67 -6.52 -6.88 12.55
C ILE A 67 -6.84 -6.38 11.14
N VAL A 68 -7.76 -5.40 11.05
CA VAL A 68 -8.12 -4.72 9.81
C VAL A 68 -7.59 -3.29 9.86
N VAL A 69 -6.88 -2.89 8.80
CA VAL A 69 -6.33 -1.55 8.65
C VAL A 69 -6.58 -1.04 7.23
N PRO A 70 -6.64 0.29 7.02
CA PRO A 70 -6.74 0.84 5.67
C PRO A 70 -5.50 0.48 4.86
N VAL A 71 -5.71 0.10 3.60
CA VAL A 71 -4.62 -0.22 2.65
C VAL A 71 -4.97 0.36 1.29
N ALA A 72 -4.11 1.17 0.73
CA ALA A 72 -4.22 1.64 -0.64
C ALA A 72 -3.21 0.97 -1.56
N ALA A 73 -3.51 0.95 -2.84
CA ALA A 73 -2.61 0.47 -3.88
C ALA A 73 -2.44 1.53 -4.96
N THR A 74 -1.21 1.70 -5.41
CA THR A 74 -0.85 2.57 -6.52
C THR A 74 -0.75 1.77 -7.82
N PRO A 75 -0.93 2.40 -8.99
CA PRO A 75 -0.78 1.71 -10.27
C PRO A 75 0.68 1.32 -10.59
N THR A 76 1.65 1.89 -9.88
CA THR A 76 3.08 1.57 -10.00
C THR A 76 3.52 0.33 -9.22
N GLY A 77 2.59 -0.34 -8.52
CA GLY A 77 2.87 -1.59 -7.82
C GLY A 77 3.30 -1.43 -6.38
N SER A 78 3.10 -0.27 -5.77
CA SER A 78 3.26 -0.07 -4.35
C SER A 78 1.93 -0.09 -3.60
N TRP A 79 1.99 -0.46 -2.33
CA TRP A 79 0.89 -0.37 -1.38
C TRP A 79 1.27 0.57 -0.27
N TRP A 80 0.32 1.30 0.31
CA TRP A 80 0.58 2.13 1.45
C TRP A 80 -0.42 1.95 2.60
N TYR A 81 0.12 2.10 3.80
CA TYR A 81 -0.54 1.89 5.07
C TYR A 81 -0.50 3.19 5.87
N PRO A 82 -1.65 3.80 6.19
CA PRO A 82 -1.71 4.87 7.16
C PRO A 82 -1.28 4.37 8.54
N VAL A 83 -0.41 5.12 9.20
CA VAL A 83 0.11 4.79 10.54
C VAL A 83 0.08 6.01 11.44
N THR A 84 0.11 5.81 12.75
CA THR A 84 0.25 6.91 13.71
C THR A 84 1.51 7.72 13.43
N PRO A 85 1.43 9.08 13.49
CA PRO A 85 2.54 9.95 13.11
C PRO A 85 3.64 9.97 14.17
N GLY A 86 4.84 10.39 13.75
CA GLY A 86 5.95 10.72 14.62
C GLY A 86 6.92 9.59 14.94
N SER A 87 6.68 8.36 14.46
CA SER A 87 7.63 7.25 14.62
C SER A 87 8.67 7.25 13.50
N ALA A 88 9.94 7.06 13.87
CA ALA A 88 11.00 6.87 12.88
C ALA A 88 10.96 5.47 12.26
N LEU A 89 11.23 5.39 10.98
CA LEU A 89 11.35 4.10 10.29
C LEU A 89 12.56 3.33 10.84
N PRO A 90 12.40 2.07 11.30
CA PRO A 90 13.51 1.25 11.77
C PRO A 90 14.62 1.09 10.72
N ALA A 91 15.87 0.96 11.15
CA ALA A 91 17.04 0.88 10.27
C ALA A 91 16.90 -0.22 9.20
N GLY A 92 16.47 -1.43 9.58
CA GLY A 92 16.30 -2.54 8.64
C GLY A 92 15.25 -2.28 7.55
N LEU A 93 14.22 -1.47 7.83
CA LEU A 93 13.25 -1.05 6.82
C LEU A 93 13.76 0.12 5.98
N ARG A 94 14.55 1.01 6.58
CA ARG A 94 15.15 2.15 5.88
C ARG A 94 16.15 1.72 4.81
N GLU A 95 16.81 0.59 5.02
CA GLU A 95 17.77 -0.01 4.09
C GLU A 95 17.10 -0.89 3.03
N ALA A 96 15.82 -1.25 3.23
CA ALA A 96 15.07 -2.04 2.27
C ALA A 96 14.71 -1.20 1.04
N GLU A 97 14.89 -1.78 -0.12
CA GLU A 97 14.59 -1.13 -1.40
C GLU A 97 13.09 -0.81 -1.51
N ASP A 98 12.78 0.37 -1.99
CA ASP A 98 11.41 0.87 -2.23
C ASP A 98 10.49 0.91 -1.00
N VAL A 99 11.05 0.90 0.21
CA VAL A 99 10.30 1.16 1.45
C VAL A 99 10.47 2.64 1.82
N VAL A 100 9.36 3.37 1.87
CA VAL A 100 9.34 4.82 2.13
C VAL A 100 8.34 5.13 3.24
N LEU A 101 8.77 5.96 4.20
CA LEU A 101 7.86 6.57 5.17
C LEU A 101 7.59 8.02 4.75
N HIS A 102 6.35 8.30 4.41
CA HIS A 102 5.85 9.66 4.15
C HIS A 102 5.46 10.29 5.48
N ALA A 103 6.24 11.28 5.90
CA ALA A 103 6.06 11.98 7.17
C ALA A 103 6.40 13.46 6.99
N GLY A 104 5.43 14.27 6.60
CA GLY A 104 5.59 15.69 6.33
C GLY A 104 5.60 16.07 4.84
N ASP A 105 5.16 15.19 3.96
CA ASP A 105 4.96 15.42 2.54
C ASP A 105 3.50 15.18 2.12
N ALA A 106 3.22 15.18 0.84
CA ALA A 106 1.90 14.93 0.29
C ALA A 106 1.94 13.77 -0.69
N ILE A 107 1.00 12.84 -0.56
CA ILE A 107 0.85 11.70 -1.45
C ILE A 107 -0.53 11.67 -2.10
N ALA A 108 -0.62 11.10 -3.30
CA ALA A 108 -1.91 10.94 -3.96
C ALA A 108 -2.76 9.91 -3.23
N ALA A 109 -3.93 10.35 -2.75
CA ALA A 109 -4.89 9.48 -2.06
C ALA A 109 -5.97 8.97 -3.02
N PRO A 110 -6.56 7.77 -2.77
CA PRO A 110 -7.73 7.37 -3.53
C PRO A 110 -8.87 8.41 -3.43
N PRO A 111 -9.61 8.66 -4.48
CA PRO A 111 -9.61 8.03 -5.79
C PRO A 111 -8.78 8.77 -6.84
N SER A 112 -7.59 9.21 -6.52
CA SER A 112 -6.76 10.02 -7.43
C SER A 112 -6.37 9.28 -8.70
N GLN A 113 -6.43 10.00 -9.81
CA GLN A 113 -5.78 9.61 -11.05
C GLN A 113 -4.36 10.18 -11.08
N VAL A 114 -3.40 9.32 -11.35
CA VAL A 114 -1.99 9.65 -11.57
C VAL A 114 -1.59 9.21 -12.97
N PRO A 115 -0.42 9.62 -13.50
CA PRO A 115 -0.03 9.31 -14.90
C PRO A 115 -0.14 7.83 -15.27
N ASP A 116 0.16 6.94 -14.34
CA ASP A 116 0.19 5.48 -14.57
C ASP A 116 -1.15 4.78 -14.28
N GLY A 117 -2.18 5.48 -13.85
CA GLY A 117 -3.49 4.92 -13.56
C GLY A 117 -4.14 5.47 -12.28
N TRP A 118 -4.87 4.63 -11.58
CA TRP A 118 -5.64 5.02 -10.41
C TRP A 118 -5.01 4.55 -9.10
N VAL A 119 -5.00 5.43 -8.10
CA VAL A 119 -4.79 5.06 -6.70
C VAL A 119 -6.13 4.61 -6.13
N HIS A 120 -6.19 3.42 -5.55
CA HIS A 120 -7.44 2.85 -5.05
C HIS A 120 -7.28 2.19 -3.68
N TRP A 121 -8.37 2.10 -2.95
CA TRP A 121 -8.41 1.35 -1.70
C TRP A 121 -8.50 -0.15 -1.95
N ARG A 122 -7.63 -0.91 -1.33
CA ARG A 122 -7.78 -2.36 -1.17
C ARG A 122 -8.62 -2.66 0.08
N VAL A 123 -8.40 -1.90 1.14
CA VAL A 123 -9.22 -1.85 2.34
C VAL A 123 -9.53 -0.39 2.59
N PRO A 124 -10.77 0.05 2.41
CA PRO A 124 -11.12 1.45 2.61
C PRO A 124 -11.09 1.85 4.08
N PRO A 125 -10.79 3.10 4.42
CA PRO A 125 -10.76 3.60 5.79
C PRO A 125 -12.08 3.40 6.53
N ALA A 126 -13.20 3.51 5.83
CA ALA A 126 -14.53 3.30 6.40
C ALA A 126 -14.73 1.88 6.98
N ALA A 127 -14.02 0.87 6.47
CA ALA A 127 -14.03 -0.49 7.03
C ALA A 127 -13.35 -0.59 8.41
N CYS A 128 -12.63 0.45 8.81
CA CYS A 128 -11.88 0.53 10.06
C CYS A 128 -12.25 1.78 10.88
N ASP A 129 -13.42 2.37 10.63
CA ASP A 129 -13.87 3.62 11.26
C ASP A 129 -12.84 4.76 11.15
N PHE A 130 -12.10 4.83 10.04
CA PHE A 130 -10.98 5.75 9.82
C PHE A 130 -9.87 5.67 10.88
N GLY A 131 -9.77 4.53 11.55
CA GLY A 131 -8.70 4.25 12.49
C GLY A 131 -7.35 4.17 11.78
N VAL A 132 -6.33 4.75 12.42
CA VAL A 132 -4.94 4.70 11.95
C VAL A 132 -4.20 3.67 12.81
N ALA A 133 -3.54 2.71 12.16
CA ALA A 133 -2.80 1.67 12.87
C ALA A 133 -1.58 2.25 13.60
N ALA A 134 -1.22 1.65 14.74
CA ALA A 134 0.02 1.99 15.41
C ALA A 134 1.22 1.75 14.48
N ALA A 135 2.11 2.72 14.36
CA ALA A 135 3.27 2.62 13.49
C ALA A 135 4.12 1.38 13.78
N ASP A 136 4.37 1.11 15.06
CA ASP A 136 5.18 -0.04 15.49
C ASP A 136 4.59 -1.39 15.04
N LEU A 137 3.27 -1.51 15.02
CA LEU A 137 2.58 -2.71 14.54
C LEU A 137 2.88 -2.94 13.05
N ILE A 138 2.70 -1.91 12.23
CA ILE A 138 2.92 -1.99 10.77
C ILE A 138 4.41 -2.15 10.45
N PHE A 139 5.29 -1.44 11.13
CA PHE A 139 6.74 -1.56 10.94
C PHE A 139 7.25 -2.95 11.31
N SER A 140 6.75 -3.53 12.39
CA SER A 140 7.09 -4.92 12.78
C SER A 140 6.63 -5.93 11.74
N ALA A 141 5.41 -5.80 11.23
CA ALA A 141 4.89 -6.66 10.17
C ALA A 141 5.67 -6.49 8.86
N ALA A 142 6.05 -5.25 8.52
CA ALA A 142 6.88 -4.97 7.35
C ALA A 142 8.29 -5.56 7.48
N ALA A 143 8.93 -5.44 8.63
CA ALA A 143 10.25 -6.02 8.89
C ALA A 143 10.23 -7.55 8.74
N THR A 144 9.20 -8.21 9.26
CA THR A 144 9.02 -9.66 9.08
C THR A 144 8.81 -10.02 7.60
N ALA A 145 8.01 -9.26 6.87
CA ALA A 145 7.78 -9.50 5.45
C ALA A 145 9.05 -9.30 4.60
N VAL A 146 9.89 -8.33 4.94
CA VAL A 146 11.20 -8.12 4.29
C VAL A 146 12.14 -9.30 4.57
N ALA A 147 12.24 -9.75 5.83
CA ALA A 147 13.10 -10.87 6.21
C ALA A 147 12.70 -12.16 5.46
N LEU A 148 11.42 -12.47 5.38
CA LEU A 148 10.91 -13.64 4.66
C LEU A 148 11.23 -13.63 3.16
N ARG A 149 11.30 -12.46 2.54
CA ARG A 149 11.70 -12.33 1.12
C ARG A 149 13.19 -12.63 0.91
N VAL A 150 14.05 -12.18 1.80
CA VAL A 150 15.49 -12.44 1.72
C VAL A 150 15.77 -13.94 1.78
N ASP A 151 15.03 -14.67 2.61
CA ASP A 151 15.17 -16.12 2.72
C ASP A 151 14.71 -16.86 1.45
N ASP A 152 13.66 -16.37 0.79
CA ASP A 152 13.12 -16.97 -0.45
C ASP A 152 14.06 -16.71 -1.65
N ASP A 153 14.65 -15.53 -1.74
CA ASP A 153 15.62 -15.17 -2.78
C ASP A 153 17.01 -15.81 -2.54
N GLY A 154 17.30 -16.20 -1.31
CA GLY A 154 18.57 -16.83 -0.91
C GLY A 154 18.65 -18.36 -1.08
N HIS A 155 17.57 -19.02 -1.55
CA HIS A 155 17.57 -20.46 -1.81
C HIS A 155 17.84 -20.74 -3.29
N PRO A 156 19.11 -21.03 -3.71
CA PRO A 156 19.36 -21.46 -5.07
C PRO A 156 18.80 -22.87 -5.23
N GLY A 157 17.74 -22.95 -6.00
CA GLY A 157 17.14 -24.11 -6.62
C GLY A 157 17.41 -25.48 -5.99
N ALA A 158 16.39 -26.08 -5.38
CA ALA A 158 16.35 -27.51 -5.19
C ALA A 158 16.62 -28.18 -6.54
N GLN A 159 17.78 -28.80 -6.67
CA GLN A 159 18.16 -29.65 -7.80
C GLN A 159 17.06 -30.71 -7.97
N ARG A 160 16.37 -30.66 -9.10
CA ARG A 160 15.55 -31.78 -9.57
C ARG A 160 16.48 -33.02 -9.62
N PRO A 161 16.11 -34.14 -9.01
CA PRO A 161 16.88 -35.35 -9.20
C PRO A 161 16.86 -35.73 -10.68
N ALA A 162 18.04 -35.90 -11.24
CA ALA A 162 18.21 -36.37 -12.61
C ALA A 162 17.51 -37.72 -12.80
N GLY A 163 16.73 -37.80 -13.88
CA GLY A 163 15.94 -38.97 -14.20
C GLY A 163 16.78 -40.25 -14.23
N VAL A 164 16.22 -41.25 -13.60
CA VAL A 164 16.72 -42.65 -13.73
C VAL A 164 16.42 -43.08 -15.18
N VAL A 165 17.50 -43.28 -15.93
CA VAL A 165 17.43 -43.91 -17.23
C VAL A 165 17.18 -45.42 -17.01
N ALA A 166 16.01 -45.90 -17.38
CA ALA A 166 15.71 -47.31 -17.44
C ALA A 166 16.44 -47.93 -18.63
N VAL A 167 17.43 -48.72 -18.37
CA VAL A 167 18.10 -49.58 -19.36
C VAL A 167 17.18 -50.75 -19.65
N GLY A 168 16.64 -50.79 -20.85
CA GLY A 168 15.90 -51.93 -21.35
C GLY A 168 16.82 -53.08 -21.66
N MET A 169 16.66 -54.21 -20.98
CA MET A 169 17.23 -55.48 -21.40
C MET A 169 16.28 -56.16 -22.39
N ARG A 170 16.79 -56.39 -23.58
CA ARG A 170 16.22 -57.32 -24.56
C ARG A 170 16.71 -58.73 -24.23
N SER A 171 15.82 -59.67 -24.25
CA SER A 171 16.09 -61.08 -24.62
C SER A 171 14.89 -61.62 -25.34
#